data_7b1327341aa6182dd7670a8707fcdcc6
#
_entry.id   7b1327341aa6182dd7670a8707fcdcc6
#
_cell.length_a   1.000
_cell.length_b   1.000
_cell.length_c   1.000
_cell.angle_alpha   90.00
_cell.angle_beta   90.00
_cell.angle_gamma   90.00
#
_symmetry.space_group_name_H-M   'P 1'
#
loop_
_entity.id
_entity.type
_entity.pdbx_description
1 polymer ?
#
loop_
_entity_poly.entity_id
_entity_poly.type
_entity_poly.pdbx_seq_one_letter_code
_entity_poly.pdbx_strand_id
1 'polypeptide(L)'
;SPPMHEAAYDELGMDASYVAFEPAVDEIRQAFVGAETLGIEGLNVTIPFKEDVAAIVDADDLAAEIGAVNTVDFRDDGPPRGYNTDAAGVTRAFDHHDVDLEGRSAVVVGAGGAGRAAAFALTDAGAEIHIANRTVDRAIGLASELSSASGGSLETLDSQIADASVLVNTTSVGMESDETPVPAEFLHEDLTVLDAVYSPIETRLLREASEAGARTIDGAWMLLYQGVEAFEQWTGRDAPVDAMNRALREALDAE
;
A
#
# COMPACT_ATOMS: atom_id res chain seq x y z
N SER A 1 -6.83 -10.48 1.21
CA SER A 1 -5.53 -11.21 1.42
C SER A 1 -5.68 -12.73 1.53
N PRO A 2 -6.63 -13.33 2.29
CA PRO A 2 -6.65 -14.79 2.46
C PRO A 2 -6.58 -15.60 1.15
N PRO A 3 -7.37 -15.31 0.09
CA PRO A 3 -7.34 -16.13 -1.13
C PRO A 3 -5.97 -16.22 -1.79
N MET A 4 -5.20 -15.13 -1.82
CA MET A 4 -3.89 -15.14 -2.48
C MET A 4 -2.83 -15.92 -1.67
N HIS A 5 -2.84 -15.84 -0.33
CA HIS A 5 -1.91 -16.61 0.50
C HIS A 5 -2.25 -18.10 0.50
N GLU A 6 -3.53 -18.46 0.62
CA GLU A 6 -3.98 -19.84 0.52
C GLU A 6 -3.56 -20.46 -0.84
N ALA A 7 -3.74 -19.72 -1.95
CA ALA A 7 -3.27 -20.18 -3.27
C ALA A 7 -1.75 -20.39 -3.33
N ALA A 8 -0.97 -19.56 -2.63
CA ALA A 8 0.47 -19.73 -2.55
C ALA A 8 0.87 -20.98 -1.75
N TYR A 9 0.19 -21.22 -0.63
CA TYR A 9 0.42 -22.41 0.18
C TYR A 9 0.08 -23.69 -0.59
N ASP A 10 -1.06 -23.70 -1.28
CA ASP A 10 -1.48 -24.84 -2.11
C ASP A 10 -0.49 -25.13 -3.26
N GLU A 11 -0.08 -24.09 -4.00
CA GLU A 11 0.86 -24.22 -5.14
C GLU A 11 2.22 -24.77 -4.70
N LEU A 12 2.68 -24.39 -3.50
CA LEU A 12 3.97 -24.83 -2.95
C LEU A 12 3.88 -26.06 -2.04
N GLY A 13 2.68 -26.63 -1.85
CA GLY A 13 2.43 -27.79 -1.00
C GLY A 13 2.79 -27.54 0.46
N MET A 14 2.50 -26.33 0.97
CA MET A 14 2.78 -25.94 2.36
C MET A 14 1.61 -26.32 3.26
N ASP A 15 1.91 -26.88 4.44
CA ASP A 15 0.91 -27.12 5.50
C ASP A 15 0.75 -25.84 6.35
N ALA A 16 0.07 -24.86 5.78
CA ALA A 16 -0.17 -23.56 6.38
C ALA A 16 -1.58 -23.08 6.05
N SER A 17 -2.11 -22.15 6.84
CA SER A 17 -3.42 -21.53 6.62
C SER A 17 -3.37 -20.04 6.91
N TYR A 18 -4.13 -19.27 6.15
CA TYR A 18 -4.27 -17.84 6.34
C TYR A 18 -5.69 -17.46 6.76
N VAL A 19 -5.84 -16.93 7.97
CA VAL A 19 -7.14 -16.63 8.58
C VAL A 19 -7.26 -15.13 8.88
N ALA A 20 -8.42 -14.54 8.56
CA ALA A 20 -8.71 -13.16 8.90
C ALA A 20 -9.30 -13.04 10.31
N PHE A 21 -8.86 -12.02 11.06
CA PHE A 21 -9.37 -11.66 12.39
C PHE A 21 -9.79 -10.19 12.38
N GLU A 22 -10.81 -9.86 13.17
CA GLU A 22 -11.32 -8.50 13.33
C GLU A 22 -11.40 -8.17 14.83
N PRO A 23 -10.28 -7.77 15.45
CA PRO A 23 -10.28 -7.36 16.86
C PRO A 23 -10.98 -6.02 17.04
N ALA A 24 -11.53 -5.77 18.23
CA ALA A 24 -11.99 -4.43 18.60
C ALA A 24 -10.80 -3.45 18.66
N VAL A 25 -11.05 -2.18 18.31
CA VAL A 25 -9.99 -1.16 18.16
C VAL A 25 -9.17 -0.98 19.43
N ASP A 26 -9.79 -1.06 20.60
CA ASP A 26 -9.16 -0.93 21.90
C ASP A 26 -8.51 -2.23 22.42
N GLU A 27 -8.64 -3.35 21.70
CA GLU A 27 -8.14 -4.67 22.11
C GLU A 27 -6.93 -5.16 21.28
N ILE A 28 -6.34 -4.32 20.44
CA ILE A 28 -5.24 -4.73 19.56
C ILE A 28 -4.06 -5.36 20.32
N ARG A 29 -3.71 -4.83 21.49
CA ARG A 29 -2.62 -5.39 22.32
C ARG A 29 -2.95 -6.79 22.83
N GLN A 30 -4.20 -7.02 23.26
CA GLN A 30 -4.68 -8.33 23.69
C GLN A 30 -4.71 -9.32 22.53
N ALA A 31 -5.11 -8.87 21.33
CA ALA A 31 -5.10 -9.68 20.12
C ALA A 31 -3.67 -10.16 19.80
N PHE A 32 -2.65 -9.31 19.94
CA PHE A 32 -1.25 -9.67 19.74
C PHE A 32 -0.76 -10.73 20.72
N VAL A 33 -1.03 -10.55 22.03
CA VAL A 33 -0.72 -11.55 23.05
C VAL A 33 -1.43 -12.89 22.77
N GLY A 34 -2.67 -12.81 22.28
CA GLY A 34 -3.45 -13.97 21.85
C GLY A 34 -2.80 -14.70 20.66
N ALA A 35 -2.38 -13.95 19.64
CA ALA A 35 -1.72 -14.50 18.45
C ALA A 35 -0.44 -15.26 18.81
N GLU A 36 0.44 -14.66 19.61
CA GLU A 36 1.66 -15.29 20.11
C GLU A 36 1.35 -16.56 20.93
N THR A 37 0.37 -16.48 21.85
CA THR A 37 -0.04 -17.62 22.70
C THR A 37 -0.60 -18.78 21.88
N LEU A 38 -1.29 -18.49 20.77
CA LEU A 38 -1.85 -19.50 19.85
C LEU A 38 -0.81 -20.06 18.87
N GLY A 39 0.40 -19.54 18.86
CA GLY A 39 1.45 -19.98 17.94
C GLY A 39 1.23 -19.50 16.50
N ILE A 40 0.58 -18.35 16.31
CA ILE A 40 0.49 -17.70 15.01
C ILE A 40 1.88 -17.21 14.63
N GLU A 41 2.37 -17.59 13.44
CA GLU A 41 3.73 -17.29 13.00
C GLU A 41 3.88 -15.88 12.42
N GLY A 42 2.81 -15.31 11.85
CA GLY A 42 2.82 -13.96 11.29
C GLY A 42 1.43 -13.35 11.14
N LEU A 43 1.38 -12.02 11.04
CA LEU A 43 0.15 -11.27 10.82
C LEU A 43 0.35 -10.21 9.76
N ASN A 44 -0.64 -10.05 8.85
CA ASN A 44 -0.82 -8.79 8.17
C ASN A 44 -1.77 -7.91 8.97
N VAL A 45 -1.43 -6.63 9.04
CA VAL A 45 -2.18 -5.60 9.78
C VAL A 45 -2.72 -4.57 8.79
N THR A 46 -4.01 -4.27 8.90
CA THR A 46 -4.66 -3.26 8.08
C THR A 46 -5.24 -2.11 8.92
N ILE A 47 -5.95 -1.20 8.27
CA ILE A 47 -6.64 -0.08 8.92
C ILE A 47 -7.61 -0.60 10.00
N PRO A 48 -7.67 0.02 11.19
CA PRO A 48 -6.94 1.25 11.57
C PRO A 48 -5.66 1.03 12.37
N PHE A 49 -5.10 -0.18 12.43
CA PHE A 49 -4.16 -0.64 13.46
C PHE A 49 -2.67 -0.43 13.13
N LYS A 50 -2.29 -0.05 11.91
CA LYS A 50 -0.89 -0.03 11.45
C LYS A 50 0.03 0.86 12.30
N GLU A 51 -0.46 2.02 12.74
CA GLU A 51 0.29 2.95 13.61
C GLU A 51 0.38 2.43 15.05
N ASP A 52 -0.72 1.86 15.58
CA ASP A 52 -0.75 1.29 16.93
C ASP A 52 0.19 0.08 17.05
N VAL A 53 0.25 -0.75 15.99
CA VAL A 53 1.13 -1.93 15.95
C VAL A 53 2.59 -1.53 15.89
N ALA A 54 2.96 -0.49 15.17
CA ALA A 54 4.32 0.04 15.15
C ALA A 54 4.83 0.41 16.56
N ALA A 55 3.94 0.76 17.48
CA ALA A 55 4.27 1.10 18.87
C ALA A 55 4.42 -0.13 19.80
N ILE A 56 4.14 -1.35 19.34
CA ILE A 56 4.13 -2.57 20.19
C ILE A 56 5.00 -3.70 19.66
N VAL A 57 5.62 -3.53 18.51
CA VAL A 57 6.55 -4.50 17.90
C VAL A 57 7.95 -3.89 17.75
N ASP A 58 8.95 -4.72 17.49
CA ASP A 58 10.28 -4.27 17.07
C ASP A 58 10.25 -3.99 15.56
N ALA A 59 9.93 -2.74 15.22
CA ALA A 59 9.84 -2.32 13.81
C ALA A 59 11.23 -2.25 13.18
N ASP A 60 11.35 -2.72 11.93
CA ASP A 60 12.56 -2.51 11.14
C ASP A 60 12.76 -1.01 10.80
N ASP A 61 13.91 -0.67 10.24
CA ASP A 61 14.28 0.73 9.98
C ASP A 61 13.22 1.42 9.09
N LEU A 62 12.77 0.77 8.03
CA LEU A 62 11.78 1.33 7.10
C LEU A 62 10.40 1.51 7.76
N ALA A 63 9.92 0.49 8.47
CA ALA A 63 8.63 0.58 9.16
C ALA A 63 8.66 1.62 10.28
N ALA A 64 9.80 1.78 10.96
CA ALA A 64 10.01 2.81 11.98
C ALA A 64 10.00 4.23 11.36
N GLU A 65 10.66 4.45 10.22
CA GLU A 65 10.64 5.72 9.49
C GLU A 65 9.24 6.04 8.95
N ILE A 66 8.55 5.05 8.37
CA ILE A 66 7.16 5.21 7.93
C ILE A 66 6.22 5.45 9.13
N GLY A 67 6.54 4.93 10.31
CA GLY A 67 5.69 4.99 11.51
C GLY A 67 4.45 4.11 11.42
N ALA A 68 4.48 3.06 10.58
CA ALA A 68 3.37 2.13 10.39
C ALA A 68 3.88 0.73 10.06
N VAL A 69 3.29 -0.28 10.70
CA VAL A 69 3.57 -1.70 10.46
C VAL A 69 2.35 -2.36 9.86
N ASN A 70 2.50 -3.05 8.72
CA ASN A 70 1.44 -3.85 8.10
C ASN A 70 1.74 -5.35 8.08
N THR A 71 2.95 -5.77 8.46
CA THR A 71 3.39 -7.17 8.48
C THR A 71 4.19 -7.43 9.75
N VAL A 72 3.86 -8.52 10.45
CA VAL A 72 4.49 -8.90 11.71
C VAL A 72 4.95 -10.35 11.65
N ASP A 73 6.13 -10.62 12.20
CA ASP A 73 6.74 -11.94 12.32
C ASP A 73 6.92 -12.30 13.80
N PHE A 74 6.39 -13.45 14.22
CA PHE A 74 6.48 -13.98 15.58
C PHE A 74 7.46 -15.14 15.73
N ARG A 75 8.15 -15.56 14.68
CA ARG A 75 8.92 -16.81 14.66
C ARG A 75 10.25 -16.75 15.42
N ASP A 76 10.81 -15.57 15.60
CA ASP A 76 12.06 -15.38 16.32
C ASP A 76 11.85 -15.35 17.84
N ASP A 77 12.86 -15.78 18.62
CA ASP A 77 12.90 -15.61 20.06
C ASP A 77 13.09 -14.13 20.40
N GLY A 78 12.06 -13.46 20.89
CA GLY A 78 12.12 -12.04 21.27
C GLY A 78 10.80 -11.31 21.01
N PRO A 79 10.80 -9.97 21.03
CA PRO A 79 9.62 -9.21 20.64
C PRO A 79 9.30 -9.45 19.15
N PRO A 80 8.00 -9.47 18.79
CA PRO A 80 7.59 -9.63 17.39
C PRO A 80 8.22 -8.56 16.50
N ARG A 81 8.74 -8.95 15.34
CA ARG A 81 9.31 -8.02 14.37
C ARG A 81 8.24 -7.44 13.47
N GLY A 82 8.33 -6.13 13.25
CA GLY A 82 7.36 -5.40 12.41
C GLY A 82 7.98 -4.85 11.13
N TYR A 83 7.25 -4.93 10.03
CA TYR A 83 7.67 -4.49 8.70
C TYR A 83 6.58 -3.67 8.03
N ASN A 84 6.97 -2.89 7.02
CA ASN A 84 6.03 -2.23 6.12
C ASN A 84 6.20 -2.73 4.69
N THR A 85 5.38 -3.71 4.30
CA THR A 85 5.40 -4.26 2.95
C THR A 85 4.56 -3.46 1.96
N ASP A 86 3.78 -2.45 2.40
CA ASP A 86 3.05 -1.56 1.49
C ASP A 86 4.02 -0.77 0.60
N ALA A 87 5.17 -0.34 1.14
CA ALA A 87 6.19 0.36 0.37
C ALA A 87 6.71 -0.50 -0.80
N ALA A 88 7.06 -1.76 -0.53
CA ALA A 88 7.42 -2.73 -1.57
C ALA A 88 6.26 -2.99 -2.55
N GLY A 89 5.01 -3.00 -2.04
CA GLY A 89 3.81 -3.11 -2.86
C GLY A 89 3.70 -2.01 -3.90
N VAL A 90 4.02 -0.77 -3.53
CA VAL A 90 4.01 0.38 -4.45
C VAL A 90 5.12 0.24 -5.50
N THR A 91 6.38 0.07 -5.11
CA THR A 91 7.50 0.00 -6.06
C THR A 91 7.36 -1.18 -7.01
N ARG A 92 7.05 -2.38 -6.51
CA ARG A 92 6.86 -3.58 -7.34
C ARG A 92 5.66 -3.46 -8.29
N ALA A 93 4.61 -2.69 -7.95
CA ALA A 93 3.50 -2.42 -8.86
C ALA A 93 3.95 -1.54 -10.05
N PHE A 94 4.78 -0.53 -9.82
CA PHE A 94 5.37 0.28 -10.90
C PHE A 94 6.36 -0.53 -11.75
N ASP A 95 7.24 -1.30 -11.10
CA ASP A 95 8.21 -2.17 -11.80
C ASP A 95 7.51 -3.19 -12.72
N HIS A 96 6.41 -3.80 -12.25
CA HIS A 96 5.61 -4.72 -13.07
C HIS A 96 5.07 -4.08 -14.35
N HIS A 97 4.85 -2.78 -14.34
CA HIS A 97 4.35 -2.02 -15.48
C HIS A 97 5.48 -1.29 -16.24
N ASP A 98 6.75 -1.67 -16.02
CA ASP A 98 7.91 -1.04 -16.65
C ASP A 98 7.93 0.49 -16.50
N VAL A 99 7.61 0.99 -15.30
CA VAL A 99 7.63 2.41 -14.96
C VAL A 99 8.83 2.70 -14.06
N ASP A 100 9.84 3.34 -14.64
CA ASP A 100 10.99 3.85 -13.91
C ASP A 100 10.59 5.11 -13.13
N LEU A 101 10.91 5.16 -11.84
CA LEU A 101 10.55 6.25 -10.92
C LEU A 101 11.70 7.25 -10.72
N GLU A 102 12.93 6.93 -11.08
CA GLU A 102 14.09 7.80 -10.87
C GLU A 102 13.95 9.13 -11.63
N GLY A 103 14.08 10.23 -10.91
CA GLY A 103 13.96 11.58 -11.45
C GLY A 103 12.54 11.98 -11.90
N ARG A 104 11.53 11.18 -11.60
CA ARG A 104 10.13 11.50 -11.91
C ARG A 104 9.55 12.50 -10.93
N SER A 105 8.65 13.36 -11.43
CA SER A 105 7.76 14.16 -10.58
C SER A 105 6.50 13.35 -10.27
N ALA A 106 6.19 13.17 -8.98
CA ALA A 106 5.06 12.37 -8.53
C ALA A 106 4.16 13.15 -7.57
N VAL A 107 2.86 12.95 -7.69
CA VAL A 107 1.85 13.48 -6.76
C VAL A 107 1.23 12.32 -5.98
N VAL A 108 1.27 12.40 -4.64
CA VAL A 108 0.61 11.46 -3.74
C VAL A 108 -0.60 12.14 -3.10
N VAL A 109 -1.78 11.59 -3.34
CA VAL A 109 -3.02 12.06 -2.71
C VAL A 109 -3.31 11.20 -1.49
N GLY A 110 -3.21 11.81 -0.30
CA GLY A 110 -3.35 11.16 0.99
C GLY A 110 -2.06 11.13 1.81
N ALA A 111 -2.19 11.27 3.13
CA ALA A 111 -1.10 11.24 4.11
C ALA A 111 -1.44 10.35 5.32
N GLY A 112 -2.17 9.26 5.07
CA GLY A 112 -2.40 8.16 6.02
C GLY A 112 -1.33 7.08 5.89
N GLY A 113 -1.50 5.92 6.52
CA GLY A 113 -0.51 4.83 6.48
C GLY A 113 -0.07 4.41 5.08
N ALA A 114 -1.02 4.22 4.14
CA ALA A 114 -0.70 3.93 2.74
C ALA A 114 -0.02 5.10 2.02
N GLY A 115 -0.43 6.34 2.33
CA GLY A 115 0.20 7.55 1.78
C GLY A 115 1.64 7.73 2.26
N ARG A 116 1.91 7.44 3.52
CA ARG A 116 3.27 7.42 4.07
C ARG A 116 4.12 6.37 3.36
N ALA A 117 3.64 5.13 3.28
CA ALA A 117 4.34 4.06 2.59
C ALA A 117 4.65 4.40 1.13
N ALA A 118 3.68 4.96 0.38
CA ALA A 118 3.88 5.39 -0.99
C ALA A 118 4.89 6.54 -1.10
N ALA A 119 4.82 7.52 -0.19
CA ALA A 119 5.73 8.66 -0.19
C ALA A 119 7.19 8.23 0.06
N PHE A 120 7.43 7.37 1.05
CA PHE A 120 8.76 6.81 1.30
C PHE A 120 9.24 5.98 0.11
N ALA A 121 8.41 5.06 -0.39
CA ALA A 121 8.75 4.19 -1.51
C ALA A 121 9.13 4.96 -2.78
N LEU A 122 8.38 6.00 -3.14
CA LEU A 122 8.66 6.83 -4.31
C LEU A 122 9.91 7.69 -4.13
N THR A 123 10.13 8.23 -2.92
CA THR A 123 11.33 9.02 -2.61
C THR A 123 12.58 8.15 -2.66
N ASP A 124 12.53 6.95 -2.10
CA ASP A 124 13.65 6.00 -2.12
C ASP A 124 13.96 5.51 -3.54
N ALA A 125 12.94 5.43 -4.40
CA ALA A 125 13.09 5.15 -5.82
C ALA A 125 13.57 6.37 -6.65
N GLY A 126 13.90 7.50 -6.00
CA GLY A 126 14.47 8.68 -6.64
C GLY A 126 13.49 9.67 -7.24
N ALA A 127 12.18 9.56 -6.94
CA ALA A 127 11.19 10.53 -7.39
C ALA A 127 11.19 11.81 -6.53
N GLU A 128 10.85 12.94 -7.16
CA GLU A 128 10.50 14.18 -6.48
C GLU A 128 8.98 14.20 -6.23
N ILE A 129 8.54 14.30 -4.98
CA ILE A 129 7.14 14.11 -4.66
C ILE A 129 6.45 15.36 -4.12
N HIS A 130 5.16 15.50 -4.50
CA HIS A 130 4.24 16.42 -3.84
C HIS A 130 3.13 15.63 -3.14
N ILE A 131 2.95 15.85 -1.85
CA ILE A 131 1.92 15.19 -1.05
C ILE A 131 0.76 16.14 -0.88
N ALA A 132 -0.42 15.79 -1.40
CA ALA A 132 -1.64 16.56 -1.25
C ALA A 132 -2.60 15.86 -0.29
N ASN A 133 -3.07 16.56 0.73
CA ASN A 133 -3.98 15.97 1.72
C ASN A 133 -5.02 16.97 2.22
N ARG A 134 -6.23 16.48 2.56
CA ARG A 134 -7.29 17.30 3.16
C ARG A 134 -6.85 18.01 4.43
N THR A 135 -6.08 17.34 5.30
CA THR A 135 -5.43 17.93 6.46
C THR A 135 -4.01 18.33 6.05
N VAL A 136 -3.82 19.60 5.71
CA VAL A 136 -2.57 20.14 5.16
C VAL A 136 -1.36 19.87 6.06
N ASP A 137 -1.53 20.03 7.38
CA ASP A 137 -0.45 19.81 8.35
C ASP A 137 0.11 18.36 8.29
N ARG A 138 -0.72 17.36 7.96
CA ARG A 138 -0.25 15.98 7.75
C ARG A 138 0.62 15.85 6.51
N ALA A 139 0.25 16.51 5.42
CA ALA A 139 1.04 16.51 4.18
C ALA A 139 2.39 17.20 4.37
N ILE A 140 2.39 18.38 5.01
CA ILE A 140 3.62 19.13 5.32
C ILE A 140 4.51 18.35 6.30
N GLY A 141 3.91 17.76 7.34
CA GLY A 141 4.62 16.92 8.31
C GLY A 141 5.33 15.77 7.63
N LEU A 142 4.60 14.97 6.83
CA LEU A 142 5.18 13.87 6.09
C LEU A 142 6.26 14.32 5.11
N ALA A 143 6.03 15.39 4.36
CA ALA A 143 7.03 15.93 3.43
C ALA A 143 8.32 16.36 4.12
N SER A 144 8.24 16.84 5.38
CA SER A 144 9.43 17.24 6.14
C SER A 144 10.31 16.09 6.61
N GLU A 145 9.82 14.87 6.56
CA GLU A 145 10.55 13.64 6.90
C GLU A 145 11.32 13.08 5.69
N LEU A 146 11.07 13.58 4.49
CA LEU A 146 11.59 13.06 3.22
C LEU A 146 12.56 14.04 2.55
N SER A 147 13.55 13.52 1.83
CA SER A 147 14.63 14.33 1.26
C SER A 147 14.21 15.17 0.04
N SER A 148 13.20 14.73 -0.72
CA SER A 148 12.77 15.34 -2.00
C SER A 148 11.26 15.45 -2.07
N ALA A 149 10.65 16.07 -1.05
CA ALA A 149 9.21 16.16 -0.93
C ALA A 149 8.72 17.55 -0.60
N SER A 150 7.50 17.85 -1.04
CA SER A 150 6.72 19.02 -0.64
C SER A 150 5.31 18.58 -0.23
N GLY A 151 4.65 19.38 0.59
CA GLY A 151 3.30 19.06 1.08
C GLY A 151 2.34 20.24 0.94
N GLY A 152 1.08 19.95 0.64
CA GLY A 152 0.07 20.98 0.45
C GLY A 152 -1.37 20.49 0.61
N SER A 153 -2.31 21.40 0.32
CA SER A 153 -3.74 21.11 0.29
C SER A 153 -4.15 20.45 -1.03
N LEU A 154 -5.35 19.88 -1.08
CA LEU A 154 -5.94 19.38 -2.33
C LEU A 154 -6.16 20.48 -3.38
N GLU A 155 -6.17 21.75 -2.98
CA GLU A 155 -6.27 22.89 -3.89
C GLU A 155 -5.02 23.11 -4.76
N THR A 156 -3.90 22.44 -4.42
CA THR A 156 -2.66 22.53 -5.22
C THR A 156 -2.62 21.50 -6.36
N LEU A 157 -3.59 20.56 -6.43
CA LEU A 157 -3.56 19.43 -7.35
C LEU A 157 -3.48 19.85 -8.81
N ASP A 158 -4.19 20.91 -9.24
CA ASP A 158 -4.18 21.40 -10.61
C ASP A 158 -2.76 21.73 -11.10
N SER A 159 -2.04 22.52 -10.31
CA SER A 159 -0.67 22.93 -10.64
C SER A 159 0.36 21.83 -10.45
N GLN A 160 0.16 20.94 -9.49
CA GLN A 160 1.13 19.87 -9.19
C GLN A 160 1.01 18.70 -10.17
N ILE A 161 -0.21 18.35 -10.59
CA ILE A 161 -0.44 17.29 -11.57
C ILE A 161 0.00 17.71 -12.97
N ALA A 162 -0.17 19.00 -13.32
CA ALA A 162 0.20 19.52 -14.65
C ALA A 162 1.65 19.21 -15.06
N ASP A 163 2.58 19.16 -14.09
CA ASP A 163 3.99 18.89 -14.32
C ASP A 163 4.43 17.49 -13.82
N ALA A 164 3.47 16.67 -13.33
CA ALA A 164 3.76 15.33 -12.82
C ALA A 164 3.77 14.28 -13.93
N SER A 165 4.53 13.22 -13.74
CA SER A 165 4.48 12.02 -14.57
C SER A 165 3.91 10.80 -13.82
N VAL A 166 3.73 10.92 -12.50
CA VAL A 166 3.15 9.87 -11.64
C VAL A 166 2.10 10.49 -10.71
N LEU A 167 0.96 9.83 -10.59
CA LEU A 167 -0.11 10.16 -9.64
C LEU A 167 -0.46 8.90 -8.85
N VAL A 168 -0.45 9.00 -7.51
CA VAL A 168 -0.83 7.89 -6.63
C VAL A 168 -1.96 8.32 -5.71
N ASN A 169 -3.13 7.69 -5.84
CA ASN A 169 -4.21 7.83 -4.87
C ASN A 169 -4.04 6.82 -3.74
N THR A 170 -3.89 7.29 -2.52
CA THR A 170 -3.80 6.47 -1.30
C THR A 170 -4.94 6.75 -0.32
N THR A 171 -5.97 7.45 -0.77
CA THR A 171 -7.19 7.70 0.00
C THR A 171 -8.20 6.57 -0.21
N SER A 172 -9.25 6.54 0.59
CA SER A 172 -10.39 5.63 0.40
C SER A 172 -11.46 6.17 -0.57
N VAL A 173 -11.22 7.33 -1.20
CA VAL A 173 -12.17 7.90 -2.17
C VAL A 173 -12.23 7.01 -3.40
N GLY A 174 -13.42 6.58 -3.77
CA GLY A 174 -13.66 5.62 -4.84
C GLY A 174 -13.87 4.16 -4.38
N MET A 175 -13.68 3.86 -3.08
CA MET A 175 -13.87 2.51 -2.53
C MET A 175 -15.36 2.13 -2.37
N GLU A 176 -16.19 3.04 -1.85
CA GLU A 176 -17.61 2.79 -1.56
C GLU A 176 -18.54 3.71 -2.36
N SER A 177 -17.97 4.54 -3.22
CA SER A 177 -18.72 5.53 -4.02
C SER A 177 -18.09 5.74 -5.37
N ASP A 178 -18.87 6.24 -6.35
CA ASP A 178 -18.35 6.66 -7.66
C ASP A 178 -17.78 8.10 -7.59
N GLU A 179 -16.97 8.35 -6.54
CA GLU A 179 -16.24 9.62 -6.38
C GLU A 179 -14.79 9.47 -6.82
N THR A 180 -14.15 10.60 -7.17
CA THR A 180 -12.72 10.64 -7.50
C THR A 180 -12.01 11.68 -6.62
N PRO A 181 -10.80 11.39 -6.13
CA PRO A 181 -10.03 12.36 -5.35
C PRO A 181 -9.42 13.47 -6.21
N VAL A 182 -9.38 13.28 -7.52
CA VAL A 182 -8.75 14.19 -8.49
C VAL A 182 -9.75 14.51 -9.60
N PRO A 183 -10.02 15.79 -9.91
CA PRO A 183 -10.84 16.19 -11.05
C PRO A 183 -10.29 15.70 -12.38
N ALA A 184 -11.17 15.20 -13.26
CA ALA A 184 -10.79 14.65 -14.56
C ALA A 184 -10.00 15.64 -15.45
N GLU A 185 -10.29 16.94 -15.34
CA GLU A 185 -9.62 17.99 -16.09
C GLU A 185 -8.13 18.19 -15.74
N PHE A 186 -7.64 17.58 -14.64
CA PHE A 186 -6.21 17.59 -14.26
C PHE A 186 -5.43 16.40 -14.83
N LEU A 187 -6.14 15.38 -15.35
CA LEU A 187 -5.51 14.18 -15.89
C LEU A 187 -5.06 14.38 -17.33
N HIS A 188 -3.91 13.81 -17.70
CA HIS A 188 -3.32 13.95 -19.04
C HIS A 188 -2.55 12.69 -19.46
N GLU A 189 -2.22 12.58 -20.75
CA GLU A 189 -1.65 11.39 -21.38
C GLU A 189 -0.23 10.99 -20.91
N ASP A 190 0.51 11.94 -20.34
CA ASP A 190 1.87 11.68 -19.83
C ASP A 190 1.90 11.10 -18.41
N LEU A 191 0.73 10.98 -17.73
CA LEU A 191 0.63 10.42 -16.40
C LEU A 191 0.69 8.88 -16.41
N THR A 192 1.30 8.35 -15.36
CA THR A 192 1.01 7.01 -14.85
C THR A 192 0.25 7.14 -13.54
N VAL A 193 -0.97 6.60 -13.47
CA VAL A 193 -1.87 6.72 -12.31
C VAL A 193 -1.98 5.37 -11.62
N LEU A 194 -1.55 5.29 -10.36
CA LEU A 194 -1.82 4.17 -9.46
C LEU A 194 -2.92 4.56 -8.48
N ASP A 195 -3.98 3.77 -8.42
CA ASP A 195 -5.01 3.91 -7.41
C ASP A 195 -4.89 2.77 -6.38
N ALA A 196 -4.62 3.08 -5.12
CA ALA A 196 -4.53 2.06 -4.08
C ALA A 196 -5.89 1.44 -3.69
N VAL A 197 -7.00 1.99 -4.18
CA VAL A 197 -8.32 1.34 -4.09
C VAL A 197 -8.33 0.13 -5.01
N TYR A 198 -8.71 -1.02 -4.46
CA TYR A 198 -8.74 -2.31 -5.16
C TYR A 198 -10.15 -2.93 -5.26
N SER A 199 -11.13 -2.35 -4.61
CA SER A 199 -12.55 -2.70 -4.72
C SER A 199 -13.38 -1.41 -4.80
N PRO A 200 -13.96 -1.11 -5.99
CA PRO A 200 -13.86 -1.83 -7.26
C PRO A 200 -12.43 -1.76 -7.86
N ILE A 201 -12.07 -2.75 -8.71
CA ILE A 201 -10.76 -2.73 -9.41
C ILE A 201 -10.67 -1.53 -10.34
N GLU A 202 -11.73 -1.23 -11.09
CA GLU A 202 -11.82 -0.09 -11.98
C GLU A 202 -12.56 1.06 -11.29
N THR A 203 -11.81 1.91 -10.57
CA THR A 203 -12.36 3.11 -9.94
C THR A 203 -12.71 4.21 -10.95
N ARG A 204 -13.47 5.21 -10.54
CA ARG A 204 -13.72 6.39 -11.38
C ARG A 204 -12.42 7.12 -11.76
N LEU A 205 -11.47 7.22 -10.83
CA LEU A 205 -10.16 7.81 -11.12
C LEU A 205 -9.46 7.10 -12.27
N LEU A 206 -9.41 5.76 -12.25
CA LEU A 206 -8.74 4.97 -13.29
C LEU A 206 -9.47 5.07 -14.63
N ARG A 207 -10.81 5.08 -14.65
CA ARG A 207 -11.58 5.30 -15.89
C ARG A 207 -11.27 6.66 -16.50
N GLU A 208 -11.38 7.74 -15.72
CA GLU A 208 -11.12 9.10 -16.19
C GLU A 208 -9.65 9.30 -16.63
N ALA A 209 -8.69 8.67 -15.91
CA ALA A 209 -7.28 8.67 -16.32
C ALA A 209 -7.06 7.95 -17.66
N SER A 210 -7.68 6.80 -17.86
CA SER A 210 -7.63 6.06 -19.12
C SER A 210 -8.26 6.86 -20.28
N GLU A 211 -9.37 7.55 -20.04
CA GLU A 211 -10.01 8.45 -21.02
C GLU A 211 -9.12 9.64 -21.39
N ALA A 212 -8.32 10.14 -20.44
CA ALA A 212 -7.31 11.17 -20.68
C ALA A 212 -6.04 10.66 -21.39
N GLY A 213 -5.94 9.35 -21.65
CA GLY A 213 -4.78 8.72 -22.30
C GLY A 213 -3.65 8.33 -21.34
N ALA A 214 -3.84 8.49 -20.03
CA ALA A 214 -2.86 8.10 -19.02
C ALA A 214 -2.69 6.58 -18.93
N ARG A 215 -1.52 6.12 -18.50
CA ARG A 215 -1.31 4.73 -18.09
C ARG A 215 -1.94 4.53 -16.72
N THR A 216 -2.68 3.44 -16.52
CA THR A 216 -3.35 3.13 -15.25
C THR A 216 -2.81 1.86 -14.62
N ILE A 217 -2.70 1.86 -13.29
CA ILE A 217 -2.31 0.72 -12.45
C ILE A 217 -3.38 0.58 -11.37
N ASP A 218 -4.09 -0.54 -11.35
CA ASP A 218 -5.12 -0.79 -10.35
C ASP A 218 -4.52 -1.21 -8.99
N GLY A 219 -5.29 -1.00 -7.93
CA GLY A 219 -4.85 -1.25 -6.55
C GLY A 219 -4.64 -2.73 -6.22
N ALA A 220 -5.16 -3.65 -7.02
CA ALA A 220 -4.91 -5.08 -6.83
C ALA A 220 -3.42 -5.41 -7.02
N TRP A 221 -2.67 -4.67 -7.83
CA TRP A 221 -1.22 -4.85 -7.97
C TRP A 221 -0.47 -4.49 -6.69
N MET A 222 -0.78 -3.35 -6.07
CA MET A 222 -0.19 -2.98 -4.78
C MET A 222 -0.57 -4.00 -3.69
N LEU A 223 -1.84 -4.42 -3.65
CA LEU A 223 -2.34 -5.43 -2.70
C LEU A 223 -1.67 -6.79 -2.92
N LEU A 224 -1.41 -7.19 -4.16
CA LEU A 224 -0.68 -8.40 -4.50
C LEU A 224 0.76 -8.33 -3.99
N TYR A 225 1.50 -7.30 -4.39
CA TYR A 225 2.94 -7.25 -4.13
C TYR A 225 3.29 -7.02 -2.66
N GLN A 226 2.46 -6.30 -1.88
CA GLN A 226 2.65 -6.27 -0.43
C GLN A 226 2.45 -7.65 0.21
N GLY A 227 1.52 -8.45 -0.33
CA GLY A 227 1.32 -9.83 0.12
C GLY A 227 2.41 -10.79 -0.33
N VAL A 228 2.94 -10.62 -1.52
CA VAL A 228 4.12 -11.35 -2.01
C VAL A 228 5.32 -11.09 -1.10
N GLU A 229 5.60 -9.84 -0.78
CA GLU A 229 6.68 -9.46 0.12
C GLU A 229 6.52 -10.08 1.53
N ALA A 230 5.31 -10.01 2.09
CA ALA A 230 5.01 -10.64 3.38
C ALA A 230 5.20 -12.16 3.33
N PHE A 231 4.75 -12.81 2.25
CA PHE A 231 4.93 -14.25 2.04
C PHE A 231 6.41 -14.63 1.98
N GLU A 232 7.21 -13.92 1.19
CA GLU A 232 8.65 -14.16 1.02
C GLU A 232 9.38 -13.95 2.35
N GLN A 233 9.01 -12.94 3.13
CA GLN A 233 9.54 -12.71 4.47
C GLN A 233 9.24 -13.87 5.43
N TRP A 234 7.99 -14.31 5.51
CA TRP A 234 7.61 -15.38 6.44
C TRP A 234 8.13 -16.76 6.05
N THR A 235 8.23 -17.06 4.77
CA THR A 235 8.54 -18.41 4.32
C THR A 235 9.99 -18.59 3.90
N GLY A 236 10.68 -17.48 3.55
CA GLY A 236 12.00 -17.53 2.93
C GLY A 236 12.00 -18.19 1.54
N ARG A 237 10.84 -18.28 0.89
CA ARG A 237 10.64 -18.87 -0.44
C ARG A 237 10.15 -17.82 -1.42
N ASP A 238 10.51 -17.97 -2.69
CA ASP A 238 9.94 -17.16 -3.76
C ASP A 238 8.42 -17.40 -3.83
N ALA A 239 7.66 -16.31 -3.85
CA ALA A 239 6.21 -16.36 -3.92
C ALA A 239 5.73 -16.78 -5.33
N PRO A 240 4.72 -17.66 -5.44
CA PRO A 240 4.12 -18.04 -6.73
C PRO A 240 3.16 -16.91 -7.20
N VAL A 241 3.73 -15.81 -7.67
CA VAL A 241 3.02 -14.54 -7.98
C VAL A 241 1.81 -14.76 -8.89
N ASP A 242 1.93 -15.61 -9.91
CA ASP A 242 0.83 -15.87 -10.86
C ASP A 242 -0.37 -16.57 -10.18
N ALA A 243 -0.12 -17.50 -9.26
CA ALA A 243 -1.18 -18.17 -8.51
C ALA A 243 -1.85 -17.19 -7.54
N MET A 244 -1.04 -16.41 -6.83
CA MET A 244 -1.53 -15.37 -5.92
C MET A 244 -2.38 -14.31 -6.63
N ASN A 245 -1.91 -13.80 -7.78
CA ASN A 245 -2.63 -12.79 -8.58
C ASN A 245 -3.97 -13.31 -9.09
N ARG A 246 -3.99 -14.54 -9.63
CA ARG A 246 -5.22 -15.18 -10.11
C ARG A 246 -6.26 -15.30 -8.99
N ALA A 247 -5.87 -15.85 -7.85
CA ALA A 247 -6.77 -16.04 -6.71
C ALA A 247 -7.26 -14.70 -6.13
N LEU A 248 -6.39 -13.68 -6.10
CA LEU A 248 -6.77 -12.34 -5.66
C LEU A 248 -7.84 -11.74 -6.58
N ARG A 249 -7.61 -11.74 -7.90
CA ARG A 249 -8.54 -11.15 -8.88
C ARG A 249 -9.87 -11.89 -8.92
N GLU A 250 -9.86 -13.23 -8.89
CA GLU A 250 -11.09 -14.03 -8.79
C GLU A 250 -11.92 -13.69 -7.54
N ALA A 251 -11.26 -13.41 -6.41
CA ALA A 251 -11.96 -13.00 -5.20
C ALA A 251 -12.53 -11.58 -5.28
N LEU A 252 -11.80 -10.63 -5.89
CA LEU A 252 -12.26 -9.25 -6.07
C LEU A 252 -13.40 -9.14 -7.09
N ASP A 253 -13.42 -9.98 -8.12
CA ASP A 253 -14.50 -10.04 -9.12
C ASP A 253 -15.78 -10.67 -8.57
N ALA A 254 -15.72 -11.38 -7.44
CA ALA A 254 -16.84 -12.04 -6.80
C ALA A 254 -17.57 -11.20 -5.74
N GLU A 255 -16.98 -10.05 -5.33
CA GLU A 255 -17.57 -9.09 -4.37
C GLU A 255 -18.49 -8.08 -5.07
#